data_f4aa41a3a01b0f48bc091f2cc637e071
#
_entry.id   f4aa41a3a01b0f48bc091f2cc637e071
#
_cell.length_a   1.000
_cell.length_b   1.000
_cell.length_c   1.000
_cell.angle_alpha   90.00
_cell.angle_beta   90.00
_cell.angle_gamma   90.00
#
_symmetry.space_group_name_H-M   'P 1'
#
loop_
_entity.id
_entity.type
_entity.pdbx_description
1 polymer ?
#
loop_
_entity_poly.entity_id
_entity_poly.type
_entity_poly.pdbx_seq_one_letter_code
_entity_poly.pdbx_strand_id
1 'polypeptide(L)'
;MAASAGIATGAFVHTILSTIGLSIILSQSVILFMAIKIIGGIYLVYIGIKSLLKKSEGVSLKNVSNVSNKKHFVQGVITNVANPKNILFYLSFLPQFASTNNGTGSLSFLLLGSSFAVIVLVWYVLVTYFSTIATKAIRDNKTFNSILNKISGVVFIALGWKLIVAKPN
;
A
#
# COMPACT_ATOMS: atom_id res chain seq x y z
N MET A 1 5.30 -15.34 8.50
CA MET A 1 5.83 -14.32 9.42
C MET A 1 7.02 -13.54 8.82
N ALA A 2 8.11 -14.18 8.35
CA ALA A 2 9.24 -13.44 7.78
C ALA A 2 8.88 -12.53 6.59
N ALA A 3 8.02 -12.98 5.67
CA ALA A 3 7.53 -12.17 4.56
C ALA A 3 6.70 -10.96 5.04
N SER A 4 5.87 -11.13 6.07
CA SER A 4 5.07 -10.04 6.67
C SER A 4 5.97 -8.95 7.27
N ALA A 5 7.02 -9.36 7.99
CA ALA A 5 8.02 -8.43 8.51
C ALA A 5 8.76 -7.70 7.37
N GLY A 6 9.11 -8.42 6.29
CA GLY A 6 9.72 -7.83 5.10
C GLY A 6 8.81 -6.77 4.43
N ILE A 7 7.53 -7.06 4.29
CA ILE A 7 6.55 -6.11 3.73
C ILE A 7 6.44 -4.86 4.61
N ALA A 8 6.38 -5.01 5.93
CA ALA A 8 6.33 -3.88 6.86
C ALA A 8 7.61 -3.03 6.81
N THR A 9 8.78 -3.68 6.71
CA THR A 9 10.06 -3.00 6.49
C THR A 9 10.05 -2.19 5.19
N GLY A 10 9.51 -2.75 4.10
CA GLY A 10 9.33 -2.02 2.84
C GLY A 10 8.40 -0.82 2.97
N ALA A 11 7.33 -0.92 3.75
CA ALA A 11 6.44 0.20 4.06
C ALA A 11 7.18 1.31 4.84
N PHE A 12 8.05 0.93 5.78
CA PHE A 12 8.88 1.88 6.50
C PHE A 12 9.93 2.56 5.61
N VAL A 13 10.53 1.83 4.67
CA VAL A 13 11.41 2.41 3.64
C VAL A 13 10.66 3.48 2.83
N HIS A 14 9.45 3.20 2.39
CA HIS A 14 8.61 4.20 1.71
C HIS A 14 8.33 5.42 2.59
N THR A 15 8.10 5.22 3.88
CA THR A 15 7.91 6.32 4.84
C THR A 15 9.13 7.25 4.85
N ILE A 16 10.34 6.70 4.98
CA ILE A 16 11.58 7.48 4.98
C ILE A 16 11.76 8.21 3.64
N LEU A 17 11.64 7.50 2.52
CA LEU A 17 11.80 8.08 1.19
C LEU A 17 10.79 9.17 0.91
N SER A 18 9.53 8.99 1.33
CA SER A 18 8.48 10.00 1.17
C SER A 18 8.72 11.21 2.07
N THR A 19 9.18 11.00 3.31
CA THR A 19 9.50 12.10 4.21
C THR A 19 10.59 13.00 3.62
N ILE A 20 11.66 12.41 3.11
CA ILE A 20 12.77 13.17 2.49
C ILE A 20 12.33 13.76 1.14
N GLY A 21 11.80 12.92 0.25
CA GLY A 21 11.47 13.34 -1.11
C GLY A 21 10.32 14.35 -1.17
N LEU A 22 9.30 14.17 -0.34
CA LEU A 22 8.14 15.03 -0.34
C LEU A 22 8.44 16.40 0.25
N SER A 23 9.26 16.48 1.29
CA SER A 23 9.73 17.76 1.84
C SER A 23 10.45 18.59 0.76
N ILE A 24 11.25 17.94 -0.09
CA ILE A 24 11.94 18.58 -1.20
C ILE A 24 10.94 19.02 -2.29
N ILE A 25 10.01 18.14 -2.66
CA ILE A 25 9.03 18.44 -3.72
C ILE A 25 8.11 19.59 -3.31
N LEU A 26 7.60 19.59 -2.08
CA LEU A 26 6.72 20.65 -1.58
C LEU A 26 7.43 22.00 -1.47
N SER A 27 8.73 22.00 -1.15
CA SER A 27 9.52 23.26 -1.06
C SER A 27 9.91 23.83 -2.42
N GLN A 28 9.97 22.99 -3.46
CA GLN A 28 10.48 23.40 -4.78
C GLN A 28 9.40 23.65 -5.82
N SER A 29 8.28 22.92 -5.82
CA SER A 29 7.27 23.06 -6.87
C SER A 29 5.90 22.51 -6.51
N VAL A 30 4.93 23.40 -6.33
CA VAL A 30 3.51 23.07 -6.19
C VAL A 30 2.98 22.34 -7.44
N ILE A 31 3.48 22.70 -8.63
CA ILE A 31 3.07 22.07 -9.88
C ILE A 31 3.49 20.59 -9.93
N LEU A 32 4.74 20.31 -9.52
CA LEU A 32 5.24 18.93 -9.48
C LEU A 32 4.44 18.07 -8.47
N PHE A 33 4.11 18.64 -7.32
CA PHE A 33 3.27 17.97 -6.33
C PHE A 33 1.87 17.67 -6.90
N MET A 34 1.23 18.65 -7.57
CA MET A 34 -0.07 18.46 -8.21
C MET A 34 0.00 17.36 -9.30
N ALA A 35 1.04 17.34 -10.12
CA ALA A 35 1.22 16.32 -11.14
C ALA A 35 1.32 14.90 -10.53
N ILE A 36 2.14 14.73 -9.50
CA ILE A 36 2.28 13.44 -8.77
C ILE A 36 0.93 13.03 -8.18
N LYS A 37 0.19 13.95 -7.58
CA LYS A 37 -1.12 13.71 -6.99
C LYS A 37 -2.14 13.23 -8.02
N ILE A 38 -2.23 13.90 -9.17
CA ILE A 38 -3.16 13.54 -10.24
C ILE A 38 -2.79 12.17 -10.83
N ILE A 39 -1.51 11.95 -11.14
CA ILE A 39 -1.02 10.67 -11.66
C ILE A 39 -1.32 9.53 -10.67
N GLY A 40 -1.06 9.74 -9.38
CA GLY A 40 -1.36 8.77 -8.33
C GLY A 40 -2.86 8.49 -8.20
N GLY A 41 -3.70 9.51 -8.27
CA GLY A 41 -5.15 9.37 -8.24
C GLY A 41 -5.69 8.56 -9.44
N ILE A 42 -5.26 8.89 -10.64
CA ILE A 42 -5.61 8.16 -11.87
C ILE A 42 -5.17 6.70 -11.77
N TYR A 43 -3.95 6.46 -11.28
CA TYR A 43 -3.43 5.11 -11.10
C TYR A 43 -4.22 4.30 -10.08
N LEU A 44 -4.65 4.90 -8.96
CA LEU A 44 -5.51 4.24 -7.97
C LEU A 44 -6.87 3.88 -8.58
N VAL A 45 -7.49 4.78 -9.35
CA VAL A 45 -8.74 4.51 -10.08
C VAL A 45 -8.54 3.34 -11.06
N TYR A 46 -7.46 3.35 -11.83
CA TYR A 46 -7.11 2.26 -12.75
C TYR A 46 -7.00 0.90 -12.05
N ILE A 47 -6.25 0.84 -10.94
CA ILE A 47 -6.14 -0.39 -10.14
C ILE A 47 -7.49 -0.80 -9.56
N GLY A 48 -8.29 0.15 -9.12
CA GLY A 48 -9.62 -0.09 -8.60
C GLY A 48 -10.53 -0.75 -9.65
N ILE A 49 -10.58 -0.20 -10.86
CA ILE A 49 -11.32 -0.77 -11.99
C ILE A 49 -10.80 -2.18 -12.32
N LYS A 50 -9.47 -2.35 -12.40
CA LYS A 50 -8.85 -3.65 -12.66
C LYS A 50 -9.20 -4.68 -11.59
N SER A 51 -9.31 -4.26 -10.32
CA SER A 51 -9.73 -5.12 -9.21
C SER A 51 -11.20 -5.54 -9.32
N LEU A 52 -12.09 -4.62 -9.73
CA LEU A 52 -13.51 -4.92 -9.97
C LEU A 52 -13.72 -5.93 -11.11
N LEU A 53 -12.93 -5.80 -12.18
CA LEU A 53 -13.03 -6.65 -13.37
C LEU A 53 -12.28 -7.99 -13.22
N LYS A 54 -11.49 -8.15 -12.16
CA LYS A 54 -10.70 -9.36 -11.95
C LYS A 54 -11.60 -10.56 -11.71
N LYS A 55 -11.52 -11.56 -12.59
CA LYS A 55 -12.14 -12.87 -12.36
C LYS A 55 -11.45 -13.56 -11.19
N SER A 56 -12.24 -14.09 -10.27
CA SER A 56 -11.72 -14.82 -9.11
C SER A 56 -11.27 -16.19 -9.54
N GLU A 57 -9.97 -16.38 -9.60
CA GLU A 57 -9.33 -17.69 -9.67
C GLU A 57 -9.01 -18.14 -8.24
N GLY A 58 -9.22 -19.43 -7.95
CA GLY A 58 -8.80 -19.98 -6.66
C GLY A 58 -7.29 -19.79 -6.46
N VAL A 59 -6.87 -19.59 -5.22
CA VAL A 59 -5.44 -19.44 -4.89
C VAL A 59 -4.78 -20.83 -4.99
N SER A 60 -4.17 -21.13 -6.13
CA SER A 60 -3.34 -22.33 -6.27
C SER A 60 -2.06 -22.15 -5.45
N LEU A 61 -1.91 -22.97 -4.42
CA LEU A 61 -0.65 -23.06 -3.68
C LEU A 61 0.35 -23.85 -4.54
N LYS A 62 1.30 -23.18 -5.15
CA LYS A 62 2.51 -23.86 -5.62
C LYS A 62 3.24 -24.42 -4.42
N ASN A 63 3.70 -25.68 -4.53
CA ASN A 63 4.52 -26.31 -3.49
C ASN A 63 5.62 -25.34 -3.06
N VAL A 64 5.56 -24.92 -1.80
CA VAL A 64 6.59 -24.06 -1.23
C VAL A 64 7.80 -24.95 -0.97
N SER A 65 8.79 -24.88 -1.83
CA SER A 65 10.11 -25.42 -1.54
C SER A 65 10.63 -24.81 -0.22
N ASN A 66 11.47 -25.54 0.51
CA ASN A 66 12.09 -25.10 1.77
C ASN A 66 12.96 -23.85 1.51
N VAL A 67 12.32 -22.69 1.49
CA VAL A 67 12.98 -21.39 1.29
C VAL A 67 13.28 -20.80 2.66
N SER A 68 14.50 -20.33 2.86
CA SER A 68 14.93 -19.77 4.14
C SER A 68 14.10 -18.52 4.52
N ASN A 69 13.92 -18.31 5.83
CA ASN A 69 13.21 -17.12 6.35
C ASN A 69 13.84 -15.80 5.87
N LYS A 70 15.17 -15.76 5.71
CA LYS A 70 15.89 -14.61 5.16
C LYS A 70 15.42 -14.29 3.73
N LYS A 71 15.29 -15.31 2.88
CA LYS A 71 14.82 -15.13 1.50
C LYS A 71 13.38 -14.63 1.45
N HIS A 72 12.49 -15.16 2.31
CA HIS A 72 11.12 -14.67 2.43
C HIS A 72 11.05 -13.21 2.91
N PHE A 73 11.88 -12.83 3.87
CA PHE A 73 11.98 -11.45 4.34
C PHE A 73 12.41 -10.51 3.20
N VAL A 74 13.52 -10.80 2.55
CA VAL A 74 14.05 -9.98 1.44
C VAL A 74 13.04 -9.89 0.31
N GLN A 75 12.39 -10.99 -0.05
CA GLN A 75 11.34 -10.99 -1.06
C GLN A 75 10.16 -10.09 -0.66
N GLY A 76 9.76 -10.09 0.63
CA GLY A 76 8.74 -9.20 1.16
C GLY A 76 9.12 -7.73 1.01
N VAL A 77 10.36 -7.36 1.38
CA VAL A 77 10.90 -6.00 1.20
C VAL A 77 10.87 -5.58 -0.27
N ILE A 78 11.47 -6.37 -1.14
CA ILE A 78 11.54 -6.04 -2.58
C ILE A 78 10.14 -5.92 -3.19
N THR A 79 9.24 -6.85 -2.90
CA THR A 79 7.87 -6.82 -3.41
C THR A 79 7.11 -5.57 -2.95
N ASN A 80 7.33 -5.10 -1.72
CA ASN A 80 6.70 -3.89 -1.21
C ASN A 80 7.34 -2.64 -1.83
N VAL A 81 8.66 -2.53 -1.79
CA VAL A 81 9.40 -1.35 -2.27
C VAL A 81 9.24 -1.15 -3.79
N ALA A 82 9.30 -2.22 -4.56
CA ALA A 82 9.12 -2.15 -6.01
C ALA A 82 7.65 -2.03 -6.46
N ASN A 83 6.68 -2.02 -5.52
CA ASN A 83 5.27 -1.97 -5.88
C ASN A 83 4.84 -0.54 -6.24
N PRO A 84 4.49 -0.26 -7.51
CA PRO A 84 4.13 1.08 -7.94
C PRO A 84 2.88 1.62 -7.22
N LYS A 85 1.98 0.72 -6.78
CA LYS A 85 0.81 1.11 -5.98
C LYS A 85 1.25 1.74 -4.65
N ASN A 86 2.23 1.15 -3.99
CA ASN A 86 2.72 1.66 -2.71
C ASN A 86 3.48 2.98 -2.91
N ILE A 87 4.34 3.06 -3.92
CA ILE A 87 5.07 4.28 -4.26
C ILE A 87 4.09 5.45 -4.46
N LEU A 88 3.10 5.28 -5.31
CA LEU A 88 2.13 6.32 -5.61
C LEU A 88 1.22 6.64 -4.41
N PHE A 89 0.85 5.64 -3.61
CA PHE A 89 0.12 5.86 -2.37
C PHE A 89 0.91 6.75 -1.40
N TYR A 90 2.15 6.42 -1.13
CA TYR A 90 2.98 7.19 -0.22
C TYR A 90 3.25 8.61 -0.72
N LEU A 91 3.52 8.80 -2.01
CA LEU A 91 3.81 10.12 -2.58
C LEU A 91 2.57 11.00 -2.75
N SER A 92 1.40 10.40 -3.01
CA SER A 92 0.21 11.16 -3.37
C SER A 92 -0.80 11.28 -2.23
N PHE A 93 -0.98 10.22 -1.46
CA PHE A 93 -2.03 10.13 -0.45
C PHE A 93 -1.55 10.56 0.94
N LEU A 94 -0.37 10.12 1.36
CA LEU A 94 0.18 10.41 2.68
C LEU A 94 0.27 11.91 3.00
N PRO A 95 0.67 12.79 2.04
CA PRO A 95 0.77 14.23 2.27
C PRO A 95 -0.53 14.93 2.68
N GLN A 96 -1.68 14.37 2.30
CA GLN A 96 -2.97 14.98 2.61
C GLN A 96 -3.31 14.93 4.10
N PHE A 97 -2.65 14.06 4.85
CA PHE A 97 -2.86 13.87 6.29
C PHE A 97 -1.74 14.48 7.13
N ALA A 98 -0.67 14.95 6.52
CA ALA A 98 0.45 15.57 7.23
C ALA A 98 0.25 17.09 7.26
N SER A 99 0.18 17.65 8.47
CA SER A 99 0.13 19.10 8.65
C SER A 99 1.48 19.72 8.35
N THR A 100 1.52 20.70 7.45
CA THR A 100 2.74 21.43 7.09
C THR A 100 2.84 22.81 7.77
N ASN A 101 1.78 23.24 8.46
CA ASN A 101 1.61 24.63 8.91
C ASN A 101 2.56 25.10 10.03
N ASN A 102 3.25 24.19 10.73
CA ASN A 102 4.06 24.56 11.91
C ASN A 102 5.53 24.15 11.80
N GLY A 103 6.08 23.97 10.61
CA GLY A 103 7.48 23.51 10.43
C GLY A 103 7.71 22.03 10.84
N THR A 104 6.68 21.34 11.33
CA THR A 104 6.74 19.94 11.79
C THR A 104 6.39 18.94 10.69
N GLY A 105 6.33 19.36 9.43
CA GLY A 105 5.88 18.52 8.31
C GLY A 105 6.62 17.18 8.23
N SER A 106 7.94 17.19 8.30
CA SER A 106 8.75 15.96 8.24
C SER A 106 8.46 15.02 9.40
N LEU A 107 8.26 15.54 10.61
CA LEU A 107 7.90 14.73 11.78
C LEU A 107 6.49 14.13 11.63
N SER A 108 5.54 14.91 11.13
CA SER A 108 4.18 14.45 10.85
C SER A 108 4.17 13.30 9.84
N PHE A 109 5.00 13.40 8.78
CA PHE A 109 5.17 12.31 7.80
C PHE A 109 5.77 11.07 8.42
N LEU A 110 6.80 11.19 9.24
CA LEU A 110 7.44 10.07 9.91
C LEU A 110 6.45 9.36 10.85
N LEU A 111 5.74 10.12 11.68
CA LEU A 111 4.77 9.55 12.63
C LEU A 111 3.63 8.85 11.89
N LEU A 112 3.05 9.50 10.89
CA LEU A 112 1.94 8.93 10.10
C LEU A 112 2.38 7.69 9.32
N GLY A 113 3.51 7.75 8.63
CA GLY A 113 4.03 6.63 7.85
C GLY A 113 4.50 5.47 8.74
N SER A 114 5.08 5.74 9.91
CA SER A 114 5.45 4.70 10.87
C SER A 114 4.23 4.02 11.45
N SER A 115 3.19 4.79 11.81
CA SER A 115 1.91 4.23 12.25
C SER A 115 1.28 3.34 11.18
N PHE A 116 1.33 3.77 9.92
CA PHE A 116 0.86 2.97 8.79
C PHE A 116 1.68 1.69 8.61
N ALA A 117 3.02 1.74 8.75
CA ALA A 117 3.87 0.54 8.68
C ALA A 117 3.54 -0.47 9.79
N VAL A 118 3.22 0.01 11.00
CA VAL A 118 2.77 -0.86 12.10
C VAL A 118 1.41 -1.49 11.77
N ILE A 119 0.46 -0.73 11.25
CA ILE A 119 -0.85 -1.25 10.80
C ILE A 119 -0.65 -2.32 9.72
N VAL A 120 0.22 -2.08 8.75
CA VAL A 120 0.59 -3.04 7.70
C VAL A 120 1.16 -4.31 8.30
N LEU A 121 2.08 -4.20 9.27
CA LEU A 121 2.65 -5.36 9.96
C LEU A 121 1.55 -6.20 10.65
N VAL A 122 0.74 -5.56 11.48
CA VAL A 122 -0.37 -6.21 12.20
C VAL A 122 -1.31 -6.89 11.22
N TRP A 123 -1.70 -6.20 10.16
CA TRP A 123 -2.58 -6.75 9.13
C TRP A 123 -2.00 -8.00 8.47
N TYR A 124 -0.76 -7.95 8.01
CA TYR A 124 -0.15 -9.12 7.36
C TYR A 124 0.15 -10.27 8.31
N VAL A 125 0.41 -9.99 9.59
CA VAL A 125 0.51 -11.03 10.63
C VAL A 125 -0.83 -11.70 10.82
N LEU A 126 -1.92 -10.94 10.96
CA LEU A 126 -3.28 -11.47 11.07
C LEU A 126 -3.67 -12.29 9.83
N VAL A 127 -3.45 -11.76 8.63
CA VAL A 127 -3.71 -12.49 7.38
C VAL A 127 -2.94 -13.80 7.33
N THR A 128 -1.66 -13.80 7.70
CA THR A 128 -0.85 -15.01 7.73
C THR A 128 -1.39 -16.01 8.76
N TYR A 129 -1.73 -15.55 9.95
CA TYR A 129 -2.28 -16.39 11.01
C TYR A 129 -3.62 -17.03 10.58
N PHE A 130 -4.56 -16.21 10.13
CA PHE A 130 -5.86 -16.72 9.67
C PHE A 130 -5.75 -17.60 8.42
N SER A 131 -4.80 -17.31 7.52
CA SER A 131 -4.56 -18.16 6.35
C SER A 131 -4.06 -19.57 6.72
N THR A 132 -3.40 -19.74 7.86
CA THR A 132 -2.98 -21.07 8.33
C THR A 132 -4.14 -21.87 8.91
N ILE A 133 -5.14 -21.19 9.49
CA ILE A 133 -6.31 -21.81 10.10
C ILE A 133 -7.43 -22.01 9.07
N ALA A 134 -7.48 -21.14 8.05
CA ALA A 134 -8.50 -21.19 7.01
C ALA A 134 -8.46 -22.52 6.27
N THR A 135 -9.59 -23.20 6.23
CA THR A 135 -9.74 -24.43 5.47
C THR A 135 -9.52 -24.16 3.97
N LYS A 136 -9.09 -25.21 3.24
CA LYS A 136 -8.95 -25.15 1.78
C LYS A 136 -10.24 -24.62 1.12
N ALA A 137 -11.40 -24.98 1.64
CA ALA A 137 -12.71 -24.54 1.15
C ALA A 137 -12.90 -23.01 1.17
N ILE A 138 -12.44 -22.32 2.23
CA ILE A 138 -12.51 -20.84 2.31
C ILE A 138 -11.49 -20.19 1.36
N ARG A 139 -10.30 -20.75 1.32
CA ARG A 139 -9.20 -20.21 0.52
C ARG A 139 -9.44 -20.32 -0.99
N ASP A 140 -10.08 -21.42 -1.41
CA ASP A 140 -10.40 -21.70 -2.81
C ASP A 140 -11.79 -21.17 -3.20
N ASN A 141 -12.50 -20.51 -2.26
CA ASN A 141 -13.85 -19.99 -2.51
C ASN A 141 -13.80 -18.78 -3.44
N LYS A 142 -14.20 -19.00 -4.69
CA LYS A 142 -14.22 -17.97 -5.75
C LYS A 142 -15.12 -16.78 -5.38
N THR A 143 -16.25 -17.02 -4.71
CA THR A 143 -17.18 -15.98 -4.29
C THR A 143 -16.54 -15.06 -3.26
N PHE A 144 -15.88 -15.62 -2.23
CA PHE A 144 -15.17 -14.86 -1.22
C PHE A 144 -14.07 -13.98 -1.83
N ASN A 145 -13.24 -14.55 -2.70
CA ASN A 145 -12.20 -13.82 -3.41
C ASN A 145 -12.78 -12.73 -4.32
N SER A 146 -13.94 -12.98 -4.96
CA SER A 146 -14.66 -11.99 -5.77
C SER A 146 -15.10 -10.79 -4.92
N ILE A 147 -15.70 -11.05 -3.76
CA ILE A 147 -16.15 -10.00 -2.84
C ILE A 147 -14.97 -9.14 -2.38
N LEU A 148 -13.86 -9.76 -1.97
CA LEU A 148 -12.64 -9.03 -1.57
C LEU A 148 -12.10 -8.15 -2.69
N ASN A 149 -12.04 -8.66 -3.93
CA ASN A 149 -11.61 -7.88 -5.08
C ASN A 149 -12.54 -6.69 -5.35
N LYS A 150 -13.86 -6.89 -5.24
CA LYS A 150 -14.85 -5.82 -5.43
C LYS A 150 -14.74 -4.73 -4.35
N ILE A 151 -14.66 -5.12 -3.08
CA ILE A 151 -14.47 -4.17 -1.97
C ILE A 151 -13.18 -3.37 -2.18
N SER A 152 -12.06 -4.06 -2.46
CA SER A 152 -10.79 -3.39 -2.72
C SER A 152 -10.87 -2.44 -3.91
N GLY A 153 -11.57 -2.85 -4.98
CA GLY A 153 -11.78 -2.02 -6.16
C GLY A 153 -12.53 -0.72 -5.85
N VAL A 154 -13.64 -0.81 -5.13
CA VAL A 154 -14.43 0.35 -4.71
C VAL A 154 -13.60 1.30 -3.84
N VAL A 155 -12.86 0.75 -2.85
CA VAL A 155 -12.00 1.55 -1.97
C VAL A 155 -10.92 2.29 -2.77
N PHE A 156 -10.24 1.62 -3.72
CA PHE A 156 -9.21 2.28 -4.53
C PHE A 156 -9.79 3.36 -5.45
N ILE A 157 -10.98 3.15 -6.03
CA ILE A 157 -11.65 4.18 -6.84
C ILE A 157 -12.01 5.39 -5.95
N ALA A 158 -12.60 5.16 -4.79
CA ALA A 158 -12.98 6.23 -3.86
C ALA A 158 -11.76 7.04 -3.39
N LEU A 159 -10.65 6.35 -3.04
CA LEU A 159 -9.40 7.00 -2.64
C LEU A 159 -8.77 7.77 -3.80
N GLY A 160 -8.73 7.20 -4.99
CA GLY A 160 -8.19 7.87 -6.19
C GLY A 160 -9.01 9.10 -6.56
N TRP A 161 -10.33 9.01 -6.51
CA TRP A 161 -11.22 10.15 -6.73
C TRP A 161 -11.01 11.25 -5.69
N LYS A 162 -11.02 10.90 -4.40
CA LYS A 162 -10.76 11.84 -3.32
C LYS A 162 -9.42 12.54 -3.52
N LEU A 163 -8.39 11.80 -3.95
CA LEU A 163 -7.06 12.33 -4.21
C LEU A 163 -7.08 13.37 -5.34
N ILE A 164 -7.77 13.12 -6.44
CA ILE A 164 -7.85 14.02 -7.60
C ILE A 164 -8.57 15.32 -7.21
N VAL A 165 -9.68 15.22 -6.47
CA VAL A 165 -10.55 16.36 -6.15
C VAL A 165 -10.04 17.18 -4.95
N ALA A 166 -9.23 16.60 -4.05
CA ALA A 166 -8.71 17.31 -2.89
C ALA A 166 -7.94 18.58 -3.32
N LYS A 167 -8.24 19.71 -2.69
CA LYS A 167 -7.48 20.95 -2.89
C LYS A 167 -6.09 20.80 -2.26
N PRO A 168 -5.03 21.40 -2.84
CA PRO A 168 -3.76 21.52 -2.16
C PRO A 168 -3.95 22.41 -0.92
N ASN A 169 -3.46 21.94 0.20
CA ASN A 169 -3.35 22.75 1.43
C ASN A 169 -2.17 23.69 1.32
#